data_9a9313b48e5dfc71f1b8736fc03fa42c
#
_entry.id   9a9313b48e5dfc71f1b8736fc03fa42c
#
_cell.length_a   1.000
_cell.length_b   1.000
_cell.length_c   1.000
_cell.angle_alpha   90.00
_cell.angle_beta   90.00
_cell.angle_gamma   90.00
#
_symmetry.space_group_name_H-M   'P 1'
#
loop_
_entity.id
_entity.type
_entity.pdbx_description
1 polymer ?
#
loop_
_entity_poly.entity_id
_entity_poly.type
_entity_poly.pdbx_seq_one_letter_code
_entity_poly.pdbx_strand_id
1 'polypeptide(L)'
;MPELADTSVWARRRHPAVSAWWEHQLLSGEIGVCETVALELLHSARTGQEMRDLRRDLSALPSHTMSPRAWGRALDVYQLLADQGSQHHRSVKLPDLVIAVCAEEAGWTLVHYDQDYDAIAAVTGQACRWVAPRGTL
;
A
#
# COMPACT_ATOMS: atom_id res chain seq x y z
N MET A 1 2.69 -6.03 14.96
CA MET A 1 2.67 -6.52 13.59
C MET A 1 2.74 -5.34 12.63
N PRO A 2 3.57 -5.36 11.59
CA PRO A 2 3.66 -4.23 10.67
C PRO A 2 2.34 -3.93 9.98
N GLU A 3 2.17 -2.66 9.57
CA GLU A 3 1.14 -2.25 8.64
C GLU A 3 1.81 -1.98 7.30
N LEU A 4 1.19 -2.41 6.19
CA LEU A 4 1.68 -2.05 4.86
C LEU A 4 1.24 -0.62 4.55
N ALA A 5 2.21 0.27 4.42
CA ALA A 5 1.92 1.66 4.11
C ALA A 5 1.91 1.86 2.59
N ASP A 6 0.75 2.27 2.05
CA ASP A 6 0.64 2.65 0.65
C ASP A 6 1.45 3.91 0.35
N THR A 7 1.82 4.10 -0.91
CA THR A 7 2.54 5.30 -1.35
C THR A 7 1.80 6.59 -1.02
N SER A 8 0.47 6.56 -0.95
CA SER A 8 -0.33 7.71 -0.53
C SER A 8 -0.02 8.16 0.91
N VAL A 9 0.37 7.24 1.78
CA VAL A 9 0.82 7.54 3.15
C VAL A 9 2.25 8.09 3.13
N TRP A 10 3.13 7.46 2.36
CA TRP A 10 4.51 7.93 2.20
C TRP A 10 4.54 9.38 1.71
N ALA A 11 3.67 9.74 0.76
CA ALA A 11 3.57 11.09 0.23
C ALA A 11 3.15 12.11 1.30
N ARG A 12 2.46 11.67 2.34
CA ARG A 12 1.90 12.52 3.40
C ARG A 12 2.65 12.42 4.73
N ARG A 13 3.75 11.69 4.77
CA ARG A 13 4.47 11.39 6.02
C ARG A 13 4.99 12.63 6.75
N ARG A 14 5.16 13.75 6.04
CA ARG A 14 5.60 15.02 6.62
C ARG A 14 4.46 15.92 7.06
N HIS A 15 3.23 15.56 6.71
CA HIS A 15 2.08 16.35 7.12
C HIS A 15 1.95 16.34 8.65
N PRO A 16 1.66 17.48 9.31
CA PRO A 16 1.59 17.54 10.78
C PRO A 16 0.65 16.53 11.42
N ALA A 17 -0.44 16.17 10.76
CA ALA A 17 -1.40 15.19 11.27
C ALA A 17 -0.88 13.74 11.20
N VAL A 18 0.20 13.48 10.47
CA VAL A 18 0.71 12.13 10.20
C VAL A 18 2.12 11.92 10.76
N SER A 19 2.95 12.97 10.78
CA SER A 19 4.40 12.85 11.00
C SER A 19 4.77 12.19 12.33
N ALA A 20 4.10 12.51 13.42
CA ALA A 20 4.43 11.93 14.73
C ALA A 20 4.14 10.41 14.76
N TRP A 21 2.99 10.00 14.25
CA TRP A 21 2.64 8.59 14.10
C TRP A 21 3.63 7.88 13.18
N TRP A 22 3.94 8.49 12.03
CA TRP A 22 4.86 7.92 11.04
C TRP A 22 6.24 7.65 11.62
N GLU A 23 6.83 8.65 12.28
CA GLU A 23 8.16 8.51 12.87
C GLU A 23 8.18 7.43 13.95
N HIS A 24 7.16 7.38 14.79
CA HIS A 24 7.06 6.35 15.81
C HIS A 24 6.98 4.95 15.20
N GLN A 25 6.12 4.75 14.21
CA GLN A 25 5.95 3.46 13.54
C GLN A 25 7.20 3.04 12.77
N LEU A 26 7.85 3.99 12.11
CA LEU A 26 9.07 3.73 11.37
C LEU A 26 10.20 3.25 12.31
N LEU A 27 10.40 3.94 13.42
CA LEU A 27 11.43 3.59 14.39
C LEU A 27 11.12 2.27 15.11
N SER A 28 9.86 1.94 15.28
CA SER A 28 9.42 0.70 15.93
C SER A 28 9.41 -0.51 15.00
N GLY A 29 9.77 -0.34 13.71
CA GLY A 29 9.73 -1.43 12.74
C GLY A 29 8.32 -1.86 12.35
N GLU A 30 7.34 -0.97 12.44
CA GLU A 30 5.93 -1.27 12.17
C GLU A 30 5.46 -0.77 10.81
N ILE A 31 6.34 -0.18 10.00
CA ILE A 31 6.04 0.20 8.61
C ILE A 31 6.53 -0.91 7.69
N GLY A 32 5.60 -1.61 7.07
CA GLY A 32 5.89 -2.64 6.09
C GLY A 32 5.93 -2.09 4.66
N VAL A 33 6.64 -2.77 3.79
CA VAL A 33 6.79 -2.42 2.38
C VAL A 33 6.64 -3.67 1.51
N CYS A 34 6.18 -3.49 0.28
CA CYS A 34 6.20 -4.52 -0.75
C CYS A 34 6.86 -3.95 -2.01
N GLU A 35 7.18 -4.82 -2.97
CA GLU A 35 7.90 -4.42 -4.18
C GLU A 35 7.14 -3.36 -4.99
N THR A 36 5.81 -3.45 -5.08
CA THR A 36 5.01 -2.46 -5.82
C THR A 36 5.14 -1.07 -5.19
N VAL A 37 5.02 -0.98 -3.87
CA VAL A 37 5.24 0.29 -3.16
C VAL A 37 6.67 0.77 -3.36
N ALA A 38 7.65 -0.13 -3.23
CA ALA A 38 9.06 0.22 -3.46
C ALA A 38 9.28 0.79 -4.86
N LEU A 39 8.73 0.15 -5.90
CA LEU A 39 8.86 0.63 -7.26
C LEU A 39 8.25 2.02 -7.44
N GLU A 40 7.08 2.26 -6.87
CA GLU A 40 6.44 3.57 -6.92
C GLU A 40 7.29 4.65 -6.23
N LEU A 41 7.86 4.34 -5.07
CA LEU A 41 8.74 5.26 -4.35
C LEU A 41 10.04 5.52 -5.13
N LEU A 42 10.63 4.47 -5.70
CA LEU A 42 11.87 4.57 -6.47
C LEU A 42 11.68 5.36 -7.77
N HIS A 43 10.47 5.41 -8.30
CA HIS A 43 10.16 6.21 -9.49
C HIS A 43 10.50 7.69 -9.28
N SER A 44 10.46 8.19 -8.05
CA SER A 44 10.79 9.58 -7.72
C SER A 44 12.30 9.88 -7.69
N ALA A 45 13.15 8.86 -7.70
CA ALA A 45 14.60 9.05 -7.70
C ALA A 45 15.06 9.69 -9.01
N ARG A 46 15.89 10.73 -8.90
CA ARG A 46 16.38 11.51 -10.05
C ARG A 46 17.71 11.03 -10.58
N THR A 47 18.45 10.29 -9.78
CA THR A 47 19.79 9.77 -10.14
C THR A 47 19.91 8.32 -9.69
N GLY A 48 20.88 7.60 -10.27
CA GLY A 48 21.21 6.25 -9.82
C GLY A 48 21.64 6.19 -8.36
N GLN A 49 22.32 7.23 -7.88
CA GLN A 49 22.76 7.29 -6.49
C GLN A 49 21.56 7.46 -5.54
N GLU A 50 20.63 8.36 -5.86
CA GLU A 50 19.39 8.50 -5.07
C GLU A 50 18.63 7.18 -5.02
N MET A 51 18.56 6.46 -6.14
CA MET A 51 17.89 5.17 -6.17
C MET A 51 18.59 4.14 -5.28
N ARG A 52 19.92 4.06 -5.32
CA ARG A 52 20.67 3.14 -4.47
C ARG A 52 20.45 3.44 -2.99
N ASP A 53 20.46 4.72 -2.63
CA ASP A 53 20.27 5.16 -1.24
C ASP A 53 18.85 4.80 -0.76
N LEU A 54 17.84 5.09 -1.57
CA LEU A 54 16.45 4.78 -1.22
C LEU A 54 16.22 3.26 -1.13
N ARG A 55 16.79 2.48 -2.06
CA ARG A 55 16.70 1.02 -1.99
C ARG A 55 17.32 0.48 -0.71
N ARG A 56 18.45 1.02 -0.29
CA ARG A 56 19.09 0.64 0.97
C ARG A 56 18.18 0.92 2.16
N ASP A 57 17.56 2.11 2.19
CA ASP A 57 16.67 2.50 3.28
C ASP A 57 15.43 1.61 3.31
N LEU A 58 14.84 1.32 2.16
CA LEU A 58 13.67 0.44 2.06
C LEU A 58 14.00 -0.99 2.47
N SER A 59 15.22 -1.48 2.20
CA SER A 59 15.63 -2.84 2.54
C SER A 59 15.71 -3.07 4.06
N ALA A 60 15.78 -2.01 4.85
CA ALA A 60 15.80 -2.10 6.31
C ALA A 60 14.40 -2.27 6.92
N LEU A 61 13.34 -2.13 6.13
CA LEU A 61 11.96 -2.23 6.59
C LEU A 61 11.44 -3.67 6.49
N PRO A 62 10.47 -4.05 7.34
CA PRO A 62 9.74 -5.30 7.14
C PRO A 62 9.15 -5.33 5.73
N SER A 63 9.26 -6.45 5.05
CA SER A 63 8.78 -6.57 3.67
C SER A 63 8.04 -7.88 3.46
N HIS A 64 7.12 -7.88 2.51
CA HIS A 64 6.45 -9.08 2.06
C HIS A 64 6.47 -9.13 0.53
N THR A 65 6.92 -10.26 0.00
CA THR A 65 6.92 -10.55 -1.44
C THR A 65 5.71 -11.43 -1.76
N MET A 66 4.92 -11.04 -2.75
CA MET A 66 3.78 -11.85 -3.19
C MET A 66 4.24 -13.23 -3.66
N SER A 67 3.56 -14.27 -3.15
CA SER A 67 3.73 -15.62 -3.68
C SER A 67 3.07 -15.75 -5.06
N PRO A 68 3.43 -16.77 -5.86
CA PRO A 68 2.72 -17.04 -7.12
C PRO A 68 1.20 -17.21 -6.94
N ARG A 69 0.75 -17.76 -5.81
CA ARG A 69 -0.67 -17.93 -5.47
C ARG A 69 -1.40 -16.60 -5.37
N ALA A 70 -0.73 -15.57 -4.87
CA ALA A 70 -1.34 -14.25 -4.68
C ALA A 70 -1.75 -13.60 -6.00
N TRP A 71 -1.11 -13.92 -7.11
CA TRP A 71 -1.54 -13.43 -8.42
C TRP A 71 -2.91 -13.98 -8.82
N GLY A 72 -3.19 -15.25 -8.49
CA GLY A 72 -4.54 -15.81 -8.65
C GLY A 72 -5.57 -15.08 -7.80
N ARG A 73 -5.20 -14.75 -6.55
CA ARG A 73 -6.06 -13.95 -5.67
C ARG A 73 -6.33 -12.56 -6.27
N ALA A 74 -5.32 -11.91 -6.84
CA ALA A 74 -5.49 -10.61 -7.50
C ALA A 74 -6.51 -10.68 -8.64
N LEU A 75 -6.44 -11.73 -9.46
CA LEU A 75 -7.42 -11.95 -10.54
C LEU A 75 -8.83 -12.14 -9.97
N ASP A 76 -8.96 -12.90 -8.88
CA ASP A 76 -10.25 -13.13 -8.23
C ASP A 76 -10.83 -11.83 -7.66
N VAL A 77 -10.02 -11.01 -7.02
CA VAL A 77 -10.45 -9.71 -6.48
C VAL A 77 -10.89 -8.78 -7.60
N TYR A 78 -10.14 -8.78 -8.70
CA TYR A 78 -10.49 -7.97 -9.87
C TYR A 78 -11.84 -8.37 -10.44
N GLN A 79 -12.11 -9.70 -10.50
CA GLN A 79 -13.41 -10.21 -10.92
C GLN A 79 -14.52 -9.77 -9.97
N LEU A 80 -14.29 -9.85 -8.65
CA LEU A 80 -15.27 -9.38 -7.65
C LEU A 80 -15.61 -7.90 -7.84
N LEU A 81 -14.62 -7.06 -8.14
CA LEU A 81 -14.86 -5.65 -8.44
C LEU A 81 -15.71 -5.48 -9.70
N ALA A 82 -15.41 -6.24 -10.75
CA ALA A 82 -16.20 -6.21 -11.99
C ALA A 82 -17.64 -6.66 -11.76
N ASP A 83 -17.85 -7.63 -10.88
CA ASP A 83 -19.18 -8.17 -10.55
C ASP A 83 -20.04 -7.14 -9.81
N GLN A 84 -19.46 -6.10 -9.24
CA GLN A 84 -20.23 -4.98 -8.65
C GLN A 84 -20.95 -4.15 -9.72
N GLY A 85 -20.62 -4.32 -11.00
CA GLY A 85 -21.25 -3.60 -12.11
C GLY A 85 -20.66 -2.22 -12.35
N SER A 86 -21.19 -1.51 -13.35
CA SER A 86 -20.77 -0.14 -13.71
C SER A 86 -19.27 0.01 -13.96
N GLN A 87 -18.62 -1.06 -14.44
CA GLN A 87 -17.16 -1.08 -14.68
C GLN A 87 -16.34 -0.70 -13.43
N HIS A 88 -16.80 -1.13 -12.26
CA HIS A 88 -16.22 -0.76 -10.96
C HIS A 88 -14.73 -1.16 -10.87
N HIS A 89 -14.34 -2.28 -11.47
CA HIS A 89 -12.95 -2.71 -11.55
C HIS A 89 -12.05 -1.67 -12.24
N ARG A 90 -12.58 -0.90 -13.20
CA ARG A 90 -11.79 0.10 -13.95
C ARG A 90 -11.55 1.38 -13.15
N SER A 91 -12.26 1.60 -12.06
CA SER A 91 -12.07 2.76 -11.19
C SER A 91 -10.93 2.56 -10.20
N VAL A 92 -10.47 1.33 -10.02
CA VAL A 92 -9.36 0.99 -9.11
C VAL A 92 -8.06 0.87 -9.92
N LYS A 93 -7.03 1.58 -9.49
CA LYS A 93 -5.72 1.50 -10.14
C LYS A 93 -5.11 0.11 -9.92
N LEU A 94 -4.50 -0.47 -10.96
CA LEU A 94 -3.90 -1.81 -10.87
C LEU A 94 -2.81 -1.92 -9.79
N PRO A 95 -1.90 -0.95 -9.61
CA PRO A 95 -0.95 -1.02 -8.50
C PRO A 95 -1.63 -1.13 -7.13
N ASP A 96 -2.74 -0.44 -6.93
CA ASP A 96 -3.47 -0.48 -5.66
C ASP A 96 -4.06 -1.87 -5.41
N LEU A 97 -4.57 -2.52 -6.46
CA LEU A 97 -5.04 -3.90 -6.37
C LEU A 97 -3.91 -4.84 -5.92
N VAL A 98 -2.73 -4.71 -6.51
CA VAL A 98 -1.58 -5.56 -6.18
C VAL A 98 -1.11 -5.30 -4.75
N ILE A 99 -1.04 -4.04 -4.33
CA ILE A 99 -0.65 -3.65 -2.97
C ILE A 99 -1.64 -4.24 -1.95
N ALA A 100 -2.93 -4.15 -2.22
CA ALA A 100 -3.97 -4.69 -1.34
C ALA A 100 -3.84 -6.21 -1.19
N VAL A 101 -3.64 -6.92 -2.28
CA VAL A 101 -3.47 -8.39 -2.26
C VAL A 101 -2.21 -8.77 -1.51
N CYS A 102 -1.14 -8.03 -1.65
CA CYS A 102 0.10 -8.25 -0.91
C CYS A 102 -0.13 -8.11 0.61
N ALA A 103 -0.82 -7.06 1.04
CA ALA A 103 -1.15 -6.85 2.44
C ALA A 103 -2.02 -7.98 2.99
N GLU A 104 -3.02 -8.41 2.22
CA GLU A 104 -3.89 -9.52 2.60
C GLU A 104 -3.10 -10.81 2.80
N GLU A 105 -2.21 -11.15 1.86
CA GLU A 105 -1.39 -12.35 1.96
C GLU A 105 -0.45 -12.29 3.17
N ALA A 106 0.13 -11.13 3.47
CA ALA A 106 1.01 -10.94 4.62
C ALA A 106 0.25 -10.97 5.95
N GLY A 107 -1.07 -10.84 5.94
CA GLY A 107 -1.86 -10.69 7.15
C GLY A 107 -1.68 -9.33 7.81
N TRP A 108 -1.29 -8.32 7.04
CA TRP A 108 -1.03 -6.96 7.52
C TRP A 108 -2.21 -6.04 7.22
N THR A 109 -2.49 -5.13 8.13
CA THR A 109 -3.41 -4.02 7.84
C THR A 109 -2.77 -3.11 6.80
N LEU A 110 -3.56 -2.70 5.81
CA LEU A 110 -3.14 -1.73 4.81
C LEU A 110 -3.53 -0.34 5.28
N VAL A 111 -2.55 0.53 5.48
CA VAL A 111 -2.79 1.94 5.81
C VAL A 111 -2.61 2.78 4.56
N HIS A 112 -3.56 3.68 4.31
CA HIS A 112 -3.64 4.40 3.04
C HIS A 112 -4.30 5.78 3.18
N TYR A 113 -4.28 6.53 2.08
CA TYR A 113 -5.05 7.75 1.90
C TYR A 113 -5.60 7.79 0.46
N ASP A 114 -6.34 6.71 0.08
CA ASP A 114 -6.89 6.56 -1.28
C ASP A 114 -8.18 5.74 -1.22
N GLN A 115 -9.25 6.29 -1.82
CA GLN A 115 -10.57 5.64 -1.83
C GLN A 115 -10.60 4.30 -2.58
N ASP A 116 -9.62 4.01 -3.43
CA ASP A 116 -9.55 2.72 -4.13
C ASP A 116 -9.57 1.54 -3.14
N TYR A 117 -8.94 1.72 -1.99
CA TYR A 117 -8.88 0.67 -0.97
C TYR A 117 -10.21 0.44 -0.25
N ASP A 118 -11.08 1.44 -0.21
CA ASP A 118 -12.45 1.25 0.30
C ASP A 118 -13.23 0.29 -0.61
N ALA A 119 -13.09 0.46 -1.93
CA ALA A 119 -13.73 -0.43 -2.91
C ALA A 119 -13.20 -1.86 -2.80
N ILE A 120 -11.88 -2.01 -2.67
CA ILE A 120 -11.25 -3.32 -2.53
C ILE A 120 -11.67 -4.00 -1.22
N ALA A 121 -11.64 -3.27 -0.10
CA ALA A 121 -12.04 -3.81 1.20
C ALA A 121 -13.50 -4.21 1.22
N ALA A 122 -14.37 -3.51 0.49
CA ALA A 122 -15.78 -3.84 0.39
C ALA A 122 -16.02 -5.24 -0.21
N VAL A 123 -15.16 -5.70 -1.12
CA VAL A 123 -15.32 -7.03 -1.75
C VAL A 123 -14.45 -8.11 -1.13
N THR A 124 -13.40 -7.74 -0.37
CA THR A 124 -12.48 -8.71 0.24
C THR A 124 -12.69 -8.88 1.74
N GLY A 125 -13.17 -7.85 2.42
CA GLY A 125 -13.24 -7.82 3.87
C GLY A 125 -11.88 -7.67 4.54
N GLN A 126 -10.79 -7.39 3.77
CA GLN A 126 -9.46 -7.26 4.36
C GLN A 126 -9.34 -6.01 5.24
N ALA A 127 -8.37 -6.05 6.16
CA ALA A 127 -8.12 -4.93 7.07
C ALA A 127 -7.43 -3.77 6.32
N CYS A 128 -8.18 -2.68 6.14
CA CYS A 128 -7.69 -1.42 5.58
C CYS A 128 -8.09 -0.27 6.49
N ARG A 129 -7.24 0.75 6.57
CA ARG A 129 -7.61 1.96 7.31
C ARG A 129 -7.02 3.21 6.67
N TRP A 130 -7.73 4.30 6.80
CA TRP A 130 -7.24 5.63 6.44
C TRP A 130 -6.22 6.10 7.47
N VAL A 131 -5.10 6.67 7.00
CA VAL A 131 -4.08 7.23 7.92
C VAL A 131 -4.59 8.47 8.65
N ALA A 132 -5.54 9.17 8.04
CA ALA A 132 -6.27 10.29 8.61
C ALA A 132 -7.64 10.35 7.95
N PRO A 133 -8.65 11.00 8.53
CA PRO A 133 -9.97 11.07 7.92
C PRO A 133 -9.91 11.61 6.48
N ARG A 134 -10.66 10.98 5.57
CA ARG A 134 -10.71 11.34 4.16
C ARG A 134 -10.97 12.83 3.98
N GLY A 135 -10.19 13.47 3.12
CA GLY A 135 -10.36 14.89 2.79
C GLY A 135 -9.75 15.86 3.78
N THR A 136 -9.00 15.36 4.79
CA THR A 136 -8.39 16.23 5.82
C THR A 136 -6.93 16.55 5.58
N LEU A 137 -6.27 15.87 4.61
CA LEU A 137 -4.85 16.09 4.30
C LEU A 137 -4.65 16.81 2.96
#